data_b608dbbefec44d035f9d563f3bc454a8
#
_entry.id   b608dbbefec44d035f9d563f3bc454a8
#
_cell.length_a   1.000
_cell.length_b   1.000
_cell.length_c   1.000
_cell.angle_alpha   90.00
_cell.angle_beta   90.00
_cell.angle_gamma   90.00
#
_symmetry.space_group_name_H-M   'P 1'
#
loop_
_entity.id
_entity.type
_entity.pdbx_description
1 polymer ?
#
loop_
_entity_poly.entity_id
_entity_poly.type
_entity_poly.pdbx_seq_one_letter_code
_entity_poly.pdbx_strand_id
1 'polypeptide(L)'
;MQRVFADEARVLDEHLKREGLNRSARREVVVNTFLSSNKHLSVDDLYNLVRRKSPGIGRTTVYRTLKLLESAGLAQALVLRGETFFERELNRRHHDHFICNVCSAIFEFSSDEIEALQDEEARKIGFRIEGHKHQVFGTCEKCLAQAKESR
;
A
#
# COMPACT_ATOMS: atom_id res chain seq x y z
N MET A 1 -4.86 25.25 -0.13
CA MET A 1 -4.17 24.00 -0.41
C MET A 1 -5.11 22.83 -0.13
N GLN A 2 -5.53 22.32 -0.93
CA GLN A 2 -6.09 21.64 -2.07
C GLN A 2 -6.69 20.30 -1.69
N ARG A 3 -7.99 20.27 -1.86
CA ARG A 3 -9.00 19.22 -1.63
C ARG A 3 -8.81 17.88 -2.40
N VAL A 4 -7.61 17.53 -2.84
CA VAL A 4 -7.41 16.30 -3.63
C VAL A 4 -7.47 15.05 -2.76
N PHE A 5 -7.22 15.18 -1.44
CA PHE A 5 -7.24 14.10 -0.46
C PHE A 5 -8.08 14.47 0.76
N ALA A 6 -9.29 15.00 0.55
CA ALA A 6 -10.13 15.50 1.64
C ALA A 6 -10.61 14.37 2.57
N ASP A 7 -10.95 13.22 2.01
CA ASP A 7 -11.40 12.06 2.78
C ASP A 7 -10.23 11.44 3.55
N GLU A 8 -9.08 11.29 2.92
CA GLU A 8 -7.87 10.80 3.58
C GLU A 8 -7.42 11.73 4.71
N ALA A 9 -7.49 13.05 4.51
CA ALA A 9 -7.16 14.02 5.55
C ALA A 9 -8.13 13.92 6.74
N ARG A 10 -9.43 13.72 6.49
CA ARG A 10 -10.44 13.54 7.53
C ARG A 10 -10.20 12.26 8.33
N VAL A 11 -9.97 11.13 7.64
CA VAL A 11 -9.68 9.84 8.28
C VAL A 11 -8.41 9.92 9.13
N LEU A 12 -7.36 10.55 8.59
CA LEU A 12 -6.12 10.74 9.33
C LEU A 12 -6.31 11.61 10.58
N ASP A 13 -7.08 12.69 10.49
CA ASP A 13 -7.37 13.57 11.63
C ASP A 13 -8.15 12.86 12.73
N GLU A 14 -9.15 12.08 12.36
CA GLU A 14 -9.93 11.29 13.31
C GLU A 14 -9.04 10.25 14.00
N HIS A 15 -8.15 9.61 13.24
CA HIS A 15 -7.18 8.66 13.80
C HIS A 15 -6.19 9.33 14.74
N LEU A 16 -5.60 10.47 14.36
CA LEU A 16 -4.69 11.24 15.21
C LEU A 16 -5.34 11.64 16.54
N LYS A 17 -6.59 12.11 16.50
CA LYS A 17 -7.35 12.48 17.72
C LYS A 17 -7.55 11.26 18.62
N ARG A 18 -7.90 10.11 18.05
CA ARG A 18 -8.13 8.87 18.78
C ARG A 18 -6.86 8.36 19.48
N GLU A 19 -5.72 8.50 18.81
CA GLU A 19 -4.39 8.13 19.33
C GLU A 19 -3.74 9.21 20.23
N GLY A 20 -4.38 10.35 20.43
CA GLY A 20 -3.81 11.46 21.22
C GLY A 20 -2.60 12.12 20.54
N LEU A 21 -2.47 12.03 19.24
CA LEU A 21 -1.34 12.53 18.47
C LEU A 21 -1.62 13.91 17.87
N ASN A 22 -0.65 14.82 17.93
CA ASN A 22 -0.76 16.13 17.32
C ASN A 22 -0.43 16.10 15.81
N ARG A 23 -0.99 17.06 15.07
CA ARG A 23 -0.58 17.36 13.70
C ARG A 23 0.89 17.81 13.68
N SER A 24 1.60 17.46 12.59
CA SER A 24 3.00 17.83 12.39
C SER A 24 3.21 18.22 10.93
N ALA A 25 3.75 19.40 10.68
CA ALA A 25 4.05 19.89 9.33
C ALA A 25 5.01 18.92 8.58
N ARG A 26 5.97 18.33 9.28
CA ARG A 26 6.87 17.33 8.68
C ARG A 26 6.12 16.06 8.25
N ARG A 27 5.18 15.59 9.09
CA ARG A 27 4.34 14.44 8.76
C ARG A 27 3.43 14.75 7.57
N GLU A 28 2.86 15.94 7.51
CA GLU A 28 1.98 16.37 6.41
C GLU A 28 2.70 16.35 5.05
N VAL A 29 3.96 16.76 4.97
CA VAL A 29 4.78 16.63 3.75
C VAL A 29 4.92 15.16 3.33
N VAL A 30 5.16 14.24 4.26
CA VAL A 30 5.27 12.80 3.99
C VAL A 30 3.94 12.25 3.49
N VAL A 31 2.84 12.55 4.19
CA VAL A 31 1.47 12.13 3.83
C VAL A 31 1.12 12.58 2.42
N ASN A 32 1.27 13.88 2.13
CA ASN A 32 0.95 14.44 0.82
C ASN A 32 1.82 13.84 -0.29
N THR A 33 3.10 13.54 -0.01
CA THR A 33 3.98 12.91 -0.99
C THR A 33 3.57 11.47 -1.27
N PHE A 34 3.20 10.70 -0.23
CA PHE A 34 2.73 9.34 -0.36
C PHE A 34 1.39 9.27 -1.11
N LEU A 35 0.40 10.05 -0.68
CA LEU A 35 -0.94 10.06 -1.28
C LEU A 35 -0.95 10.56 -2.73
N SER A 36 0.06 11.34 -3.14
CA SER A 36 0.23 11.77 -4.53
C SER A 36 0.84 10.71 -5.44
N SER A 37 1.29 9.58 -4.88
CA SER A 37 1.86 8.47 -5.64
C SER A 37 0.82 7.37 -5.84
N ASN A 38 0.78 6.82 -7.07
CA ASN A 38 0.00 5.61 -7.38
C ASN A 38 0.90 4.36 -7.45
N LYS A 39 2.10 4.42 -6.86
CA LYS A 39 3.09 3.36 -6.89
C LYS A 39 3.19 2.67 -5.54
N HIS A 40 3.60 1.42 -5.56
CA HIS A 40 4.10 0.74 -4.37
C HIS A 40 5.47 1.35 -4.03
N LEU A 41 5.58 1.94 -2.85
CA LEU A 41 6.78 2.64 -2.40
C LEU A 41 7.38 1.94 -1.19
N SER A 42 8.67 1.64 -1.23
CA SER A 42 9.43 1.30 -0.02
C SER A 42 9.62 2.54 0.85
N VAL A 43 10.08 2.34 2.08
CA VAL A 43 10.44 3.47 2.97
C VAL A 43 11.50 4.35 2.32
N ASP A 44 12.47 3.73 1.63
CA ASP A 44 13.57 4.44 0.99
C ASP A 44 13.11 5.20 -0.26
N ASP A 45 12.21 4.62 -1.06
CA ASP A 45 11.60 5.33 -2.18
C ASP A 45 10.89 6.59 -1.74
N LEU A 46 10.01 6.47 -0.73
CA LEU A 46 9.29 7.62 -0.19
C LEU A 46 10.23 8.63 0.46
N TYR A 47 11.24 8.16 1.20
CA TYR A 47 12.26 9.05 1.78
C TYR A 47 12.98 9.87 0.71
N ASN A 48 13.38 9.24 -0.40
CA ASN A 48 14.04 9.93 -1.51
C ASN A 48 13.14 10.98 -2.16
N LEU A 49 11.83 10.70 -2.29
CA LEU A 49 10.85 11.66 -2.80
C LEU A 49 10.65 12.84 -1.83
N VAL A 50 10.50 12.56 -0.54
CA VAL A 50 10.31 13.54 0.52
C VAL A 50 11.53 14.44 0.67
N ARG A 51 12.74 13.88 0.65
CA ARG A 51 13.99 14.61 0.82
C ARG A 51 14.21 15.67 -0.27
N ARG A 52 13.73 15.43 -1.49
CA ARG A 52 13.77 16.41 -2.59
C ARG A 52 12.91 17.65 -2.31
N LYS A 53 11.80 17.48 -1.57
CA LYS A 53 10.86 18.55 -1.23
C LYS A 53 11.20 19.21 0.12
N SER A 54 11.74 18.45 1.05
CA SER A 54 12.00 18.84 2.44
C SER A 54 13.22 18.10 3.01
N PRO A 55 14.44 18.60 2.78
CA PRO A 55 15.68 17.91 3.16
C PRO A 55 15.84 17.64 4.67
N GLY A 56 15.13 18.41 5.52
CA GLY A 56 15.16 18.24 6.98
C GLY A 56 14.29 17.11 7.54
N ILE A 57 13.60 16.33 6.69
CA ILE A 57 12.79 15.20 7.13
C ILE A 57 13.62 13.92 7.04
N GLY A 58 13.88 13.28 8.19
CA GLY A 58 14.65 12.04 8.27
C GLY A 58 13.83 10.78 7.93
N ARG A 59 14.53 9.70 7.59
CA ARG A 59 13.97 8.38 7.25
C ARG A 59 13.04 7.82 8.35
N THR A 60 13.38 8.03 9.62
CA THR A 60 12.55 7.61 10.76
C THR A 60 11.18 8.29 10.75
N THR A 61 11.10 9.57 10.40
CA THR A 61 9.83 10.29 10.27
C THR A 61 8.98 9.70 9.15
N VAL A 62 9.61 9.36 8.02
CA VAL A 62 8.92 8.70 6.89
C VAL A 62 8.35 7.35 7.32
N TYR A 63 9.17 6.49 7.92
CA TYR A 63 8.75 5.18 8.40
C TYR A 63 7.58 5.27 9.42
N ARG A 64 7.73 6.13 10.44
CA ARG A 64 6.67 6.32 11.46
C ARG A 64 5.38 6.86 10.84
N THR A 65 5.48 7.71 9.80
CA THR A 65 4.31 8.23 9.11
C THR A 65 3.64 7.14 8.27
N LEU A 66 4.39 6.29 7.57
CA LEU A 66 3.83 5.15 6.85
C LEU A 66 3.11 4.18 7.78
N LYS A 67 3.71 3.86 8.94
CA LYS A 67 3.05 3.01 9.95
C LYS A 67 1.78 3.64 10.52
N LEU A 68 1.76 4.95 10.68
CA LEU A 68 0.56 5.70 11.09
C LEU A 68 -0.52 5.65 10.00
N LEU A 69 -0.16 5.80 8.72
CA LEU A 69 -1.11 5.68 7.61
C LEU A 69 -1.69 4.26 7.51
N GLU A 70 -0.86 3.25 7.71
CA GLU A 70 -1.29 1.85 7.74
C GLU A 70 -2.29 1.60 8.89
N SER A 71 -2.00 2.07 10.10
CA SER A 71 -2.92 1.93 11.24
C SER A 71 -4.21 2.74 11.09
N ALA A 72 -4.19 3.80 10.28
CA ALA A 72 -5.37 4.59 9.93
C ALA A 72 -6.19 4.01 8.78
N GLY A 73 -5.76 2.89 8.15
CA GLY A 73 -6.40 2.32 6.97
C GLY A 73 -6.21 3.14 5.69
N LEU A 74 -5.20 4.00 5.65
CA LEU A 74 -4.87 4.86 4.50
C LEU A 74 -3.76 4.30 3.63
N ALA A 75 -3.01 3.34 4.15
CA ALA A 75 -1.97 2.62 3.46
C ALA A 75 -2.06 1.12 3.76
N GLN A 76 -1.75 0.31 2.77
CA GLN A 76 -1.57 -1.14 2.89
C GLN A 76 -0.09 -1.49 2.70
N ALA A 77 0.42 -2.38 3.58
CA ALA A 77 1.77 -2.91 3.44
C ALA A 77 1.76 -4.22 2.67
N LEU A 78 2.70 -4.35 1.72
CA LEU A 78 3.03 -5.56 0.98
C LEU A 78 4.46 -5.97 1.30
N VAL A 79 4.69 -7.23 1.63
CA VAL A 79 6.05 -7.76 1.85
C VAL A 79 6.49 -8.52 0.61
N LEU A 80 7.56 -8.05 -0.03
CA LEU A 80 8.16 -8.65 -1.22
C LEU A 80 9.63 -8.94 -0.93
N ARG A 81 10.03 -10.21 -0.98
CA ARG A 81 11.42 -10.64 -0.75
C ARG A 81 12.07 -10.07 0.52
N GLY A 82 11.28 -9.95 1.60
CA GLY A 82 11.76 -9.39 2.87
C GLY A 82 11.80 -7.87 2.94
N GLU A 83 11.44 -7.17 1.87
CA GLU A 83 11.28 -5.71 1.84
C GLU A 83 9.79 -5.34 1.91
N THR A 84 9.48 -4.30 2.67
CA THR A 84 8.11 -3.81 2.83
C THR A 84 7.86 -2.63 1.90
N PHE A 85 6.85 -2.76 1.06
CA PHE A 85 6.30 -1.70 0.22
C PHE A 85 4.95 -1.25 0.77
N PHE A 86 4.59 -0.01 0.50
CA PHE A 86 3.33 0.58 0.91
C PHE A 86 2.60 1.14 -0.30
N GLU A 87 1.30 0.92 -0.35
CA GLU A 87 0.40 1.50 -1.33
C GLU A 87 -0.78 2.21 -0.66
N ARG A 88 -1.48 3.06 -1.39
CA ARG A 88 -2.69 3.73 -0.88
C ARG A 88 -3.83 2.73 -0.81
N GLU A 89 -4.61 2.80 0.29
CA GLU A 89 -5.77 1.93 0.51
C GLU A 89 -7.09 2.66 0.26
N LEU A 90 -7.29 3.84 0.84
CA LEU A 90 -8.55 4.55 0.77
C LEU A 90 -8.89 5.02 -0.66
N ASN A 91 -10.18 4.89 -1.04
CA ASN A 91 -10.72 5.30 -2.35
C ASN A 91 -10.15 4.55 -3.56
N ARG A 92 -9.47 3.42 -3.36
CA ARG A 92 -9.12 2.48 -4.44
C ARG A 92 -10.18 1.38 -4.50
N ARG A 93 -10.50 0.92 -5.71
CA ARG A 93 -11.25 -0.33 -5.86
C ARG A 93 -10.41 -1.45 -5.27
N HIS A 94 -11.07 -2.40 -4.62
CA HIS A 94 -10.39 -3.61 -4.16
C HIS A 94 -9.62 -4.24 -5.32
N HIS A 95 -8.39 -4.63 -5.06
CA HIS A 95 -7.51 -5.30 -6.01
C HIS A 95 -6.56 -6.21 -5.27
N ASP A 96 -6.18 -7.25 -5.95
CA ASP A 96 -5.24 -8.28 -5.52
C ASP A 96 -3.95 -8.19 -6.35
N HIS A 97 -2.95 -8.97 -5.98
CA HIS A 97 -1.62 -8.85 -6.57
C HIS A 97 -1.10 -10.18 -7.10
N PHE A 98 -0.65 -10.21 -8.37
CA PHE A 98 0.32 -11.16 -8.86
C PHE A 98 1.73 -10.59 -8.69
N ILE A 99 2.63 -11.36 -8.10
CA ILE A 99 3.98 -10.93 -7.73
C ILE A 99 5.00 -11.84 -8.42
N CYS A 100 5.89 -11.25 -9.22
CA CYS A 100 6.93 -12.01 -9.88
C CYS A 100 8.12 -12.25 -8.94
N ASN A 101 8.41 -13.53 -8.68
CA ASN A 101 9.55 -13.94 -7.86
C ASN A 101 10.92 -13.66 -8.50
N VAL A 102 10.97 -13.38 -9.82
CA VAL A 102 12.22 -13.13 -10.53
C VAL A 102 12.57 -11.65 -10.57
N CYS A 103 11.65 -10.77 -11.00
CA CYS A 103 11.91 -9.34 -11.18
C CYS A 103 11.18 -8.44 -10.18
N SER A 104 10.40 -9.01 -9.26
CA SER A 104 9.59 -8.28 -8.26
C SER A 104 8.51 -7.36 -8.88
N ALA A 105 8.17 -7.55 -10.17
CA ALA A 105 7.06 -6.83 -10.76
C ALA A 105 5.74 -7.22 -10.08
N ILE A 106 4.90 -6.22 -9.84
CA ILE A 106 3.58 -6.37 -9.24
C ILE A 106 2.55 -6.06 -10.33
N PHE A 107 1.54 -6.93 -10.44
CA PHE A 107 0.41 -6.77 -11.33
C PHE A 107 -0.86 -6.78 -10.50
N GLU A 108 -1.66 -5.74 -10.59
CA GLU A 108 -2.95 -5.65 -9.91
C GLU A 108 -4.01 -6.38 -10.72
N PHE A 109 -4.91 -7.08 -10.06
CA PHE A 109 -6.10 -7.67 -10.65
C PHE A 109 -7.28 -7.58 -9.68
N SER A 110 -8.48 -7.76 -10.19
CA SER A 110 -9.70 -7.98 -9.39
C SER A 110 -10.55 -9.02 -10.09
N SER A 111 -11.23 -9.88 -9.33
CA SER A 111 -12.14 -10.88 -9.87
C SER A 111 -13.33 -11.05 -8.95
N ASP A 112 -14.50 -10.65 -9.44
CA ASP A 112 -15.76 -10.81 -8.72
C ASP A 112 -16.06 -12.30 -8.44
N GLU A 113 -15.58 -13.22 -9.30
CA GLU A 113 -15.74 -14.66 -9.11
C GLU A 113 -14.93 -15.17 -7.91
N ILE A 114 -13.71 -14.67 -7.71
CA ILE A 114 -12.88 -15.02 -6.55
C ILE A 114 -13.55 -14.52 -5.27
N GLU A 115 -14.02 -13.27 -5.28
CA GLU A 115 -14.74 -12.69 -4.14
C GLU A 115 -15.98 -13.51 -3.79
N ALA A 116 -16.78 -13.88 -4.78
CA ALA A 116 -17.99 -14.67 -4.58
C ALA A 116 -17.68 -16.06 -3.98
N LEU A 117 -16.59 -16.69 -4.42
CA LEU A 117 -16.15 -17.98 -3.87
C LEU A 117 -15.69 -17.87 -2.42
N GLN A 118 -14.96 -16.80 -2.06
CA GLN A 118 -14.55 -16.55 -0.67
C GLN A 118 -15.78 -16.36 0.23
N ASP A 119 -16.77 -15.58 -0.23
CA ASP A 119 -18.02 -15.36 0.49
C ASP A 119 -18.83 -16.67 0.66
N GLU A 120 -18.83 -17.52 -0.35
CA GLU A 120 -19.50 -18.84 -0.28
C GLU A 120 -18.85 -19.73 0.78
N GLU A 121 -17.52 -19.85 0.75
CA GLU A 121 -16.78 -20.66 1.74
C GLU A 121 -16.95 -20.12 3.16
N ALA A 122 -16.92 -18.79 3.33
CA ALA A 122 -17.16 -18.16 4.62
C ALA A 122 -18.55 -18.47 5.18
N ARG A 123 -19.58 -18.43 4.33
CA ARG A 123 -20.97 -18.78 4.72
C ARG A 123 -21.12 -20.22 5.17
N LYS A 124 -20.40 -21.17 4.54
CA LYS A 124 -20.47 -22.59 4.91
C LYS A 124 -20.06 -22.85 6.34
N ILE A 125 -19.16 -22.02 6.89
CA ILE A 125 -18.65 -22.16 8.26
C ILE A 125 -19.17 -21.07 9.22
N GLY A 126 -20.11 -20.23 8.79
CA GLY A 126 -20.66 -19.14 9.60
C GLY A 126 -19.66 -18.01 9.86
N PHE A 127 -18.66 -17.81 8.97
CA PHE A 127 -17.64 -16.79 9.12
C PHE A 127 -18.06 -15.47 8.44
N ARG A 128 -17.81 -14.35 9.12
CA ARG A 128 -18.00 -13.01 8.57
C ARG A 128 -16.65 -12.47 8.10
N ILE A 129 -16.52 -12.24 6.79
CA ILE A 129 -15.33 -11.61 6.22
C ILE A 129 -15.37 -10.11 6.55
N GLU A 130 -14.28 -9.56 7.08
CA GLU A 130 -14.07 -8.14 7.34
C GLU A 130 -13.02 -7.53 6.39
N GLY A 131 -12.28 -8.38 5.68
CA GLY A 131 -11.26 -8.03 4.69
C GLY A 131 -10.37 -9.21 4.39
N HIS A 132 -9.61 -9.13 3.32
CA HIS A 132 -8.62 -10.14 2.95
C HIS A 132 -7.39 -9.51 2.30
N LYS A 133 -6.35 -10.29 2.12
CA LYS A 133 -5.15 -9.96 1.35
C LYS A 133 -4.83 -11.15 0.47
N HIS A 134 -4.96 -10.95 -0.84
CA HIS A 134 -4.71 -12.01 -1.81
C HIS A 134 -3.45 -11.68 -2.62
N GLN A 135 -2.42 -12.49 -2.46
CA GLN A 135 -1.14 -12.36 -3.15
C GLN A 135 -0.80 -13.69 -3.81
N VAL A 136 -0.60 -13.68 -5.11
CA VAL A 136 -0.24 -14.84 -5.91
C VAL A 136 1.19 -14.67 -6.40
N PHE A 137 2.05 -15.61 -6.07
CA PHE A 137 3.47 -15.58 -6.41
C PHE A 137 3.77 -16.49 -7.59
N GLY A 138 4.60 -16.01 -8.52
CA GLY A 138 4.96 -16.78 -9.71
C GLY A 138 6.05 -16.12 -10.53
N THR A 139 6.09 -16.40 -11.83
CA THR A 139 7.03 -15.81 -12.78
C THR A 139 6.25 -15.09 -13.88
N CYS A 140 6.51 -13.82 -14.08
CA CYS A 140 5.82 -13.04 -15.11
C CYS A 140 6.25 -13.46 -16.53
N GLU A 141 5.43 -13.14 -17.52
CA GLU A 141 5.64 -13.47 -18.93
C GLU A 141 7.03 -13.03 -19.44
N LYS A 142 7.45 -11.81 -19.10
CA LYS A 142 8.78 -11.28 -19.47
C LYS A 142 9.91 -12.15 -18.96
N CYS A 143 9.86 -12.58 -17.70
CA CYS A 143 10.90 -13.44 -17.11
C CYS A 143 10.84 -14.87 -17.66
N LEU A 144 9.66 -15.38 -18.00
CA LEU A 144 9.51 -16.67 -18.67
C LEU A 144 10.13 -16.64 -20.08
N ALA A 145 9.92 -15.56 -20.82
CA ALA A 145 10.53 -15.39 -22.16
C ALA A 145 12.05 -15.35 -22.09
N GLN A 146 12.60 -14.55 -21.17
CA GLN A 146 14.07 -14.46 -20.98
C GLN A 146 14.71 -15.79 -20.59
N ALA A 147 14.03 -16.59 -19.77
CA ALA A 147 14.52 -17.92 -19.38
C ALA A 147 14.54 -18.93 -20.55
N LYS A 148 13.70 -18.73 -21.58
CA LYS A 148 13.68 -19.56 -22.80
C LYS A 148 14.81 -19.19 -23.77
N GLU A 149 15.15 -17.89 -23.86
CA GLU A 149 16.24 -17.39 -24.71
C GLU A 149 17.63 -17.71 -24.18
N SER A 150 17.73 -18.04 -22.88
CA SER A 150 19.00 -18.37 -22.19
C SER A 150 19.31 -19.87 -22.17
N ARG A 151 18.50 -20.70 -22.85
CA ARG A 151 18.69 -22.15 -23.02
C ARG A 151 19.06 -22.49 -24.44
#